data_33fb787d2ae18589077931dce31d54fc
#
_entry.id   33fb787d2ae18589077931dce31d54fc
#
_cell.length_a   1.000
_cell.length_b   1.000
_cell.length_c   1.000
_cell.angle_alpha   90.00
_cell.angle_beta   90.00
_cell.angle_gamma   90.00
#
_symmetry.space_group_name_H-M   'P 1'
#
loop_
_entity.id
_entity.type
_entity.pdbx_description
1 polymer ?
#
loop_
_entity_poly.entity_id
_entity_poly.type
_entity_poly.pdbx_seq_one_letter_code
_entity_poly.pdbx_strand_id
1 'polypeptide(L)'
;MKNFTCIPGLIFILVTVSFFDMNLNAQENKITDARGKMKPWKEGAWIRGKYRNIFLEAGYKQADIDAKLAKAYSDVFEGPGKVYFEVGDSMAYVSDVKNHDARTEGLSYGMMIAVQLNKKDVFDRLWRWSKTYLQHQSGPREGYFAWSINPQTLKHNSEGSASDGELYFITDLLFASNRWGNNTGINYYAEARRIIDAMWVKDGSNGITNIFNKEHKQITFTPDTFGYNWTDPSYHLPAFFELWAEYAKDGREQFYRDCADTARMFLHRACHPVTGLNSDYTEFSGAPKSTPWMPAAFRYDSWRVPMNIAMDYSWFAKDKAWQQDYARHLQDFLSGKGINTFEDQYNLDGSLPDYILQAGGYKKLRHSIGLVATAASASIMGTQEKSWRFVDALWNAKLEPYSDGYFDPYYDGLLYLFSIMHLSGNYQIIKPITSN
;
A
#
# COMPACT_ATOMS: atom_id res chain seq x y z
N MET A 1 49.06 47.44 68.15
CA MET A 1 50.06 46.47 67.68
C MET A 1 49.47 45.81 66.45
N LYS A 2 49.88 46.27 65.34
CA LYS A 2 50.62 45.64 64.25
C LYS A 2 50.26 44.17 64.01
N ASN A 3 49.67 43.84 62.83
CA ASN A 3 50.38 43.07 61.82
C ASN A 3 49.64 43.11 60.51
N PHE A 4 50.39 43.42 59.47
CA PHE A 4 50.13 43.29 58.06
C PHE A 4 50.05 41.85 57.68
N THR A 5 49.12 41.46 56.78
CA THR A 5 49.33 40.29 55.92
C THR A 5 48.77 40.56 54.48
N CYS A 6 49.63 40.25 53.53
CA CYS A 6 49.50 40.42 52.13
C CYS A 6 48.29 39.70 51.51
N ILE A 7 47.69 40.35 50.54
CA ILE A 7 46.75 39.76 49.58
C ILE A 7 47.56 39.24 48.37
N PRO A 8 47.45 37.96 47.96
CA PRO A 8 47.97 37.51 46.68
C PRO A 8 46.97 37.80 45.57
N GLY A 9 47.50 38.31 44.46
CA GLY A 9 46.76 38.72 43.33
C GLY A 9 45.99 37.58 42.63
N LEU A 10 44.76 37.89 42.25
CA LEU A 10 43.94 37.05 41.36
C LEU A 10 44.41 37.27 39.94
N ILE A 11 45.03 36.29 39.36
CA ILE A 11 45.32 36.22 37.91
C ILE A 11 44.03 35.82 37.21
N PHE A 12 43.38 36.77 36.51
CA PHE A 12 42.33 36.49 35.57
C PHE A 12 42.96 35.83 34.34
N ILE A 13 42.78 34.51 34.21
CA ILE A 13 43.02 33.82 32.92
C ILE A 13 41.80 34.07 32.06
N LEU A 14 41.92 34.97 31.05
CA LEU A 14 40.96 35.10 29.98
C LEU A 14 41.06 33.83 29.13
N VAL A 15 40.10 32.90 29.33
CA VAL A 15 39.89 31.80 28.41
C VAL A 15 39.09 32.38 27.24
N THR A 16 39.75 32.73 26.18
CA THR A 16 39.11 32.97 24.89
C THR A 16 38.56 31.66 24.36
N VAL A 17 37.27 31.44 24.56
CA VAL A 17 36.54 30.38 23.88
C VAL A 17 36.44 30.81 22.42
N SER A 18 37.34 30.32 21.60
CA SER A 18 37.17 30.36 20.15
C SER A 18 35.94 29.54 19.79
N PHE A 19 34.85 30.21 19.48
CA PHE A 19 33.76 29.58 18.74
C PHE A 19 34.31 29.18 17.37
N PHE A 20 34.73 27.93 17.24
CA PHE A 20 34.81 27.30 15.96
C PHE A 20 33.38 27.22 15.45
N ASP A 21 33.03 28.13 14.56
CA ASP A 21 31.93 27.92 13.64
C ASP A 21 32.16 26.62 12.91
N MET A 22 31.62 25.55 13.42
CA MET A 22 31.40 24.36 12.62
C MET A 22 30.29 24.69 11.63
N ASN A 23 30.65 25.38 10.57
CA ASN A 23 29.94 25.30 9.29
C ASN A 23 30.03 23.84 8.86
N LEU A 24 29.11 23.03 9.36
CA LEU A 24 28.69 21.81 8.73
C LEU A 24 28.04 22.22 7.41
N ASN A 25 28.85 22.56 6.41
CA ASN A 25 28.48 22.40 5.04
C ASN A 25 28.14 20.93 4.88
N ALA A 26 26.85 20.60 5.08
CA ALA A 26 26.26 19.43 4.51
C ALA A 26 26.44 19.57 2.99
N GLN A 27 27.60 19.14 2.50
CA GLN A 27 27.76 18.79 1.10
C GLN A 27 26.67 17.73 0.89
N GLU A 28 25.53 18.16 0.35
CA GLU A 28 24.62 17.24 -0.34
C GLU A 28 25.52 16.46 -1.29
N ASN A 29 25.87 15.24 -0.92
CA ASN A 29 26.50 14.32 -1.83
C ASN A 29 25.52 14.20 -3.00
N LYS A 30 25.75 14.95 -4.06
CA LYS A 30 24.98 14.85 -5.30
C LYS A 30 25.11 13.40 -5.73
N ILE A 31 24.07 12.65 -5.47
CA ILE A 31 23.97 11.26 -5.92
C ILE A 31 23.89 11.34 -7.43
N THR A 32 25.00 11.11 -8.09
CA THR A 32 25.04 10.98 -9.55
C THR A 32 24.80 9.52 -9.91
N ASP A 33 23.85 9.27 -10.80
CA ASP A 33 23.60 7.97 -11.40
C ASP A 33 23.89 8.05 -12.90
N ALA A 34 24.65 7.11 -13.43
CA ALA A 34 25.03 7.10 -14.85
C ALA A 34 23.80 7.06 -15.79
N ARG A 35 22.65 6.58 -15.30
CA ARG A 35 21.37 6.60 -16.03
C ARG A 35 20.76 7.99 -16.12
N GLY A 36 21.26 8.97 -15.34
CA GLY A 36 20.74 10.33 -15.26
C GLY A 36 19.37 10.41 -14.60
N LYS A 37 18.71 11.55 -14.75
CA LYS A 37 17.39 11.77 -14.17
C LYS A 37 16.33 10.83 -14.79
N MET A 38 15.49 10.25 -13.94
CA MET A 38 14.35 9.47 -14.40
C MET A 38 13.34 10.36 -15.13
N LYS A 39 12.73 9.82 -16.17
CA LYS A 39 11.77 10.56 -17.04
C LYS A 39 10.41 9.88 -17.02
N PRO A 40 9.53 10.27 -16.09
CA PRO A 40 8.19 9.68 -16.01
C PRO A 40 7.34 10.04 -17.24
N TRP A 41 6.40 9.18 -17.59
CA TRP A 41 5.48 9.43 -18.69
C TRP A 41 4.48 10.53 -18.33
N LYS A 42 4.09 11.32 -19.35
CA LYS A 42 3.15 12.44 -19.15
C LYS A 42 1.68 12.01 -19.12
N GLU A 43 1.38 10.84 -19.61
CA GLU A 43 0.02 10.28 -19.73
C GLU A 43 0.00 8.87 -19.19
N GLY A 44 -1.10 8.49 -18.56
CA GLY A 44 -1.31 7.15 -18.03
C GLY A 44 -1.62 6.12 -19.13
N ALA A 45 -1.56 4.85 -18.75
CA ALA A 45 -1.81 3.71 -19.62
C ALA A 45 -3.24 3.68 -20.18
N TRP A 46 -4.21 4.28 -19.48
CA TRP A 46 -5.58 4.41 -19.99
C TRP A 46 -5.63 5.05 -21.39
N ILE A 47 -4.82 6.09 -21.58
CA ILE A 47 -4.70 6.81 -22.87
C ILE A 47 -3.69 6.13 -23.79
N ARG A 48 -2.53 5.74 -23.24
CA ARG A 48 -1.40 5.24 -24.05
C ARG A 48 -1.55 3.78 -24.49
N GLY A 49 -2.33 2.97 -23.77
CA GLY A 49 -2.43 1.52 -24.00
C GLY A 49 -1.14 0.74 -23.70
N LYS A 50 -0.17 1.35 -23.00
CA LYS A 50 1.15 0.78 -22.69
C LYS A 50 1.53 1.07 -21.26
N TYR A 51 2.35 0.19 -20.67
CA TYR A 51 2.88 0.31 -19.31
C TYR A 51 4.40 0.41 -19.35
N ARG A 52 4.98 1.19 -18.42
CA ARG A 52 6.44 1.27 -18.29
C ARG A 52 6.96 -0.03 -17.68
N ASN A 53 8.06 -0.51 -18.23
CA ASN A 53 8.90 -1.50 -17.55
C ASN A 53 10.14 -0.78 -17.00
N ILE A 54 10.06 -0.39 -15.72
CA ILE A 54 11.10 0.39 -15.05
C ILE A 54 12.39 -0.43 -14.89
N PHE A 55 12.28 -1.74 -14.67
CA PHE A 55 13.46 -2.61 -14.62
C PHE A 55 14.18 -2.67 -15.96
N LEU A 56 13.44 -2.74 -17.08
CA LEU A 56 14.04 -2.68 -18.41
C LEU A 56 14.70 -1.33 -18.67
N GLU A 57 14.06 -0.22 -18.27
CA GLU A 57 14.63 1.12 -18.35
C GLU A 57 15.87 1.28 -17.46
N ALA A 58 15.95 0.54 -16.34
CA ALA A 58 17.12 0.48 -15.46
C ALA A 58 18.30 -0.33 -16.05
N GLY A 59 18.08 -1.02 -17.18
CA GLY A 59 19.10 -1.81 -17.87
C GLY A 59 19.11 -3.31 -17.57
N TYR A 60 18.13 -3.80 -16.80
CA TYR A 60 17.95 -5.24 -16.58
C TYR A 60 17.41 -5.92 -17.84
N LYS A 61 17.79 -7.17 -18.09
CA LYS A 61 17.32 -7.91 -19.27
C LYS A 61 15.92 -8.45 -19.07
N GLN A 62 15.10 -8.47 -20.11
CA GLN A 62 13.70 -8.96 -20.04
C GLN A 62 13.61 -10.38 -19.46
N ALA A 63 14.49 -11.29 -19.87
CA ALA A 63 14.49 -12.66 -19.33
C ALA A 63 14.73 -12.71 -17.81
N ASP A 64 15.61 -11.83 -17.28
CA ASP A 64 15.89 -11.75 -15.85
C ASP A 64 14.70 -11.13 -15.08
N ILE A 65 13.99 -10.17 -15.72
CA ILE A 65 12.77 -9.55 -15.17
C ILE A 65 11.66 -10.59 -15.08
N ASP A 66 11.44 -11.36 -16.14
CA ASP A 66 10.44 -12.42 -16.17
C ASP A 66 10.74 -13.51 -15.12
N ALA A 67 12.02 -13.91 -15.00
CA ALA A 67 12.46 -14.86 -13.99
C ALA A 67 12.24 -14.31 -12.56
N LYS A 68 12.53 -13.01 -12.33
CA LYS A 68 12.31 -12.39 -11.03
C LYS A 68 10.81 -12.34 -10.66
N LEU A 69 9.95 -11.99 -11.61
CA LEU A 69 8.50 -12.00 -11.39
C LEU A 69 7.99 -13.43 -11.08
N ALA A 70 8.44 -14.41 -11.86
CA ALA A 70 8.07 -15.82 -11.65
C ALA A 70 8.55 -16.31 -10.27
N LYS A 71 9.78 -15.95 -9.88
CA LYS A 71 10.30 -16.30 -8.56
C LYS A 71 9.52 -15.62 -7.44
N ALA A 72 9.22 -14.33 -7.55
CA ALA A 72 8.45 -13.61 -6.54
C ALA A 72 7.05 -14.23 -6.36
N TYR A 73 6.40 -14.62 -7.47
CA TYR A 73 5.14 -15.37 -7.40
C TYR A 73 5.32 -16.72 -6.69
N SER A 74 6.32 -17.49 -7.06
CA SER A 74 6.58 -18.81 -6.45
C SER A 74 6.90 -18.68 -4.95
N ASP A 75 7.67 -17.67 -4.53
CA ASP A 75 8.00 -17.44 -3.13
C ASP A 75 6.74 -17.18 -2.27
N VAL A 76 5.75 -16.47 -2.81
CA VAL A 76 4.52 -16.10 -2.09
C VAL A 76 3.43 -17.16 -2.19
N PHE A 77 3.31 -17.89 -3.32
CA PHE A 77 2.19 -18.80 -3.57
C PHE A 77 2.56 -20.29 -3.53
N GLU A 78 3.80 -20.67 -3.75
CA GLU A 78 4.20 -22.06 -3.98
C GLU A 78 5.32 -22.54 -3.06
N GLY A 79 6.27 -21.67 -2.71
CA GLY A 79 7.47 -21.99 -1.95
C GLY A 79 7.24 -22.36 -0.48
N PRO A 80 8.30 -22.65 0.27
CA PRO A 80 8.19 -23.06 1.68
C PRO A 80 7.70 -21.95 2.60
N GLY A 81 7.86 -20.66 2.21
CA GLY A 81 7.33 -19.50 2.92
C GLY A 81 5.98 -19.01 2.38
N LYS A 82 5.28 -19.82 1.60
CA LYS A 82 4.03 -19.41 0.95
C LYS A 82 2.94 -19.03 1.94
N VAL A 83 2.08 -18.14 1.47
CA VAL A 83 0.87 -17.72 2.21
C VAL A 83 -0.42 -18.23 1.59
N TYR A 84 -0.34 -18.87 0.42
CA TYR A 84 -1.47 -19.47 -0.29
C TYR A 84 -1.64 -20.95 0.10
N PHE A 85 -2.87 -21.33 0.49
CA PHE A 85 -3.20 -22.69 0.93
C PHE A 85 -4.47 -23.18 0.26
N GLU A 86 -4.39 -24.33 -0.42
CA GLU A 86 -5.52 -24.98 -1.05
C GLU A 86 -6.38 -25.72 -0.02
N VAL A 87 -7.70 -25.73 -0.26
CA VAL A 87 -8.71 -26.42 0.55
C VAL A 87 -9.58 -27.28 -0.37
N GLY A 88 -9.41 -28.59 -0.27
CA GLY A 88 -10.05 -29.52 -1.19
C GLY A 88 -9.73 -29.22 -2.66
N ASP A 89 -10.63 -29.57 -3.55
CA ASP A 89 -10.38 -29.51 -4.99
C ASP A 89 -10.71 -28.15 -5.63
N SER A 90 -11.39 -27.27 -4.91
CA SER A 90 -11.98 -26.07 -5.54
C SER A 90 -11.84 -24.75 -4.78
N MET A 91 -11.23 -24.76 -3.60
CA MET A 91 -11.08 -23.57 -2.74
C MET A 91 -9.62 -23.37 -2.34
N ALA A 92 -9.29 -22.13 -1.95
CA ALA A 92 -8.01 -21.78 -1.35
C ALA A 92 -8.14 -20.47 -0.56
N TYR A 93 -7.21 -20.23 0.36
CA TYR A 93 -7.10 -18.98 1.09
C TYR A 93 -5.67 -18.46 1.14
N VAL A 94 -5.53 -17.18 1.39
CA VAL A 94 -4.28 -16.52 1.77
C VAL A 94 -4.29 -16.28 3.27
N SER A 95 -3.24 -16.74 3.95
CA SER A 95 -3.12 -16.63 5.41
C SER A 95 -2.10 -15.57 5.81
N ASP A 96 -2.46 -14.71 6.75
CA ASP A 96 -1.48 -14.06 7.59
C ASP A 96 -0.92 -15.10 8.58
N VAL A 97 0.19 -15.71 8.16
CA VAL A 97 0.79 -16.83 8.89
C VAL A 97 1.35 -16.42 10.25
N LYS A 98 1.61 -15.13 10.49
CA LYS A 98 2.06 -14.57 11.78
C LYS A 98 0.92 -14.42 12.77
N ASN A 99 -0.24 -14.02 12.29
CA ASN A 99 -1.44 -13.81 13.11
C ASN A 99 -2.37 -15.02 13.10
N HIS A 100 -2.05 -16.07 12.33
CA HIS A 100 -2.81 -17.31 12.21
C HIS A 100 -4.26 -17.09 11.76
N ASP A 101 -4.47 -16.15 10.87
CA ASP A 101 -5.78 -15.82 10.31
C ASP A 101 -5.73 -15.68 8.78
N ALA A 102 -6.91 -15.63 8.17
CA ALA A 102 -7.11 -15.22 6.79
C ALA A 102 -7.95 -13.94 6.78
N ARG A 103 -7.52 -12.95 6.00
CA ARG A 103 -8.12 -11.62 5.94
C ARG A 103 -8.62 -11.31 4.55
N THR A 104 -9.67 -10.49 4.47
CA THR A 104 -10.15 -9.97 3.18
C THR A 104 -9.06 -9.25 2.42
N GLU A 105 -8.15 -8.54 3.10
CA GLU A 105 -6.97 -7.91 2.53
C GLU A 105 -6.12 -8.91 1.72
N GLY A 106 -5.62 -9.96 2.37
CA GLY A 106 -4.75 -10.94 1.70
C GLY A 106 -5.46 -11.77 0.63
N LEU A 107 -6.74 -12.09 0.85
CA LEU A 107 -7.56 -12.82 -0.12
C LEU A 107 -7.76 -12.00 -1.39
N SER A 108 -8.14 -10.72 -1.26
CA SER A 108 -8.33 -9.84 -2.39
C SER A 108 -7.01 -9.51 -3.10
N TYR A 109 -5.92 -9.32 -2.36
CA TYR A 109 -4.59 -9.17 -2.96
C TYR A 109 -4.17 -10.40 -3.76
N GLY A 110 -4.44 -11.60 -3.21
CA GLY A 110 -4.22 -12.85 -3.93
C GLY A 110 -5.02 -12.94 -5.23
N MET A 111 -6.28 -12.50 -5.20
CA MET A 111 -7.14 -12.43 -6.39
C MET A 111 -6.62 -11.40 -7.41
N MET A 112 -6.22 -10.21 -6.97
CA MET A 112 -5.62 -9.20 -7.87
C MET A 112 -4.36 -9.75 -8.55
N ILE A 113 -3.45 -10.34 -7.80
CA ILE A 113 -2.24 -10.98 -8.34
C ILE A 113 -2.61 -12.07 -9.36
N ALA A 114 -3.57 -12.92 -9.02
CA ALA A 114 -4.01 -14.02 -9.88
C ALA A 114 -4.63 -13.51 -11.19
N VAL A 115 -5.48 -12.47 -11.14
CA VAL A 115 -6.07 -11.92 -12.36
C VAL A 115 -5.04 -11.19 -13.21
N GLN A 116 -4.09 -10.50 -12.60
CA GLN A 116 -2.99 -9.83 -13.34
C GLN A 116 -2.08 -10.84 -14.05
N LEU A 117 -1.73 -11.94 -13.41
CA LEU A 117 -0.86 -12.99 -13.95
C LEU A 117 -1.60 -14.09 -14.74
N ASN A 118 -2.89 -13.87 -15.03
CA ASN A 118 -3.75 -14.80 -15.77
C ASN A 118 -3.86 -16.21 -15.16
N LYS A 119 -3.90 -16.29 -13.82
CA LYS A 119 -4.02 -17.54 -13.05
C LYS A 119 -5.47 -17.76 -12.59
N LYS A 120 -6.32 -18.15 -13.53
CA LYS A 120 -7.77 -18.26 -13.33
C LYS A 120 -8.13 -19.23 -12.21
N ASP A 121 -7.49 -20.39 -12.13
CA ASP A 121 -7.81 -21.41 -11.10
C ASP A 121 -7.52 -20.89 -9.69
N VAL A 122 -6.39 -20.21 -9.49
CA VAL A 122 -6.05 -19.57 -8.22
C VAL A 122 -7.09 -18.50 -7.83
N PHE A 123 -7.48 -17.66 -8.80
CA PHE A 123 -8.52 -16.65 -8.61
C PHE A 123 -9.85 -17.27 -8.17
N ASP A 124 -10.31 -18.27 -8.90
CA ASP A 124 -11.59 -18.92 -8.66
C ASP A 124 -11.64 -19.62 -7.29
N ARG A 125 -10.53 -20.25 -6.87
CA ARG A 125 -10.39 -20.91 -5.57
C ARG A 125 -10.47 -19.88 -4.43
N LEU A 126 -9.76 -18.76 -4.55
CA LEU A 126 -9.78 -17.67 -3.56
C LEU A 126 -11.17 -17.06 -3.46
N TRP A 127 -11.81 -16.77 -4.61
CA TRP A 127 -13.16 -16.22 -4.61
C TRP A 127 -14.19 -17.16 -3.98
N ARG A 128 -14.18 -18.46 -4.32
CA ARG A 128 -15.11 -19.43 -3.74
C ARG A 128 -14.96 -19.50 -2.23
N TRP A 129 -13.73 -19.52 -1.73
CA TRP A 129 -13.46 -19.56 -0.30
C TRP A 129 -13.93 -18.28 0.40
N SER A 130 -13.59 -17.12 -0.13
CA SER A 130 -13.98 -15.81 0.42
C SER A 130 -15.49 -15.67 0.49
N LYS A 131 -16.18 -16.02 -0.61
CA LYS A 131 -17.64 -15.95 -0.68
C LYS A 131 -18.33 -16.93 0.28
N THR A 132 -17.77 -18.14 0.44
CA THR A 132 -18.38 -19.18 1.27
C THR A 132 -18.22 -18.89 2.75
N TYR A 133 -17.04 -18.44 3.17
CA TYR A 133 -16.71 -18.38 4.59
C TYR A 133 -16.65 -16.96 5.17
N LEU A 134 -16.54 -15.92 4.37
CA LEU A 134 -16.47 -14.56 4.86
C LEU A 134 -17.69 -13.72 4.49
N GLN A 135 -18.30 -13.93 3.31
CA GLN A 135 -19.40 -13.08 2.88
C GLN A 135 -20.68 -13.38 3.66
N HIS A 136 -21.24 -12.35 4.30
CA HIS A 136 -22.53 -12.43 4.95
C HIS A 136 -23.65 -12.62 3.91
N GLN A 137 -24.39 -13.72 4.04
CA GLN A 137 -25.45 -14.10 3.11
C GLN A 137 -26.82 -13.57 3.51
N SER A 138 -26.96 -13.00 4.71
CA SER A 138 -28.21 -12.45 5.25
C SER A 138 -27.96 -11.50 6.41
N GLY A 139 -29.01 -10.79 6.83
CA GLY A 139 -28.96 -9.87 7.97
C GLY A 139 -28.39 -8.49 7.63
N PRO A 140 -28.11 -7.65 8.64
CA PRO A 140 -27.71 -6.24 8.39
C PRO A 140 -26.43 -6.10 7.57
N ARG A 141 -25.50 -7.08 7.65
CA ARG A 141 -24.23 -7.10 6.91
C ARG A 141 -24.30 -7.84 5.57
N GLU A 142 -25.48 -8.27 5.14
CA GLU A 142 -25.62 -9.00 3.86
C GLU A 142 -24.85 -8.31 2.73
N GLY A 143 -24.02 -9.10 2.01
CA GLY A 143 -23.17 -8.66 0.92
C GLY A 143 -21.78 -8.14 1.33
N TYR A 144 -21.59 -7.77 2.61
CA TYR A 144 -20.28 -7.44 3.17
C TYR A 144 -19.52 -8.70 3.62
N PHE A 145 -18.27 -8.54 3.99
CA PHE A 145 -17.41 -9.65 4.41
C PHE A 145 -16.94 -9.46 5.86
N ALA A 146 -16.90 -10.53 6.62
CA ALA A 146 -16.11 -10.58 7.85
C ALA A 146 -14.64 -10.41 7.49
N TRP A 147 -13.97 -9.40 8.05
CA TRP A 147 -12.62 -9.05 7.59
C TRP A 147 -11.55 -10.09 7.96
N SER A 148 -11.77 -10.90 9.00
CA SER A 148 -10.81 -11.88 9.48
C SER A 148 -11.49 -13.14 10.03
N ILE A 149 -10.91 -14.28 9.70
CA ILE A 149 -11.36 -15.62 10.10
C ILE A 149 -10.17 -16.49 10.46
N ASN A 150 -10.35 -17.39 11.44
CA ASN A 150 -9.41 -18.48 11.64
C ASN A 150 -9.66 -19.58 10.58
N PRO A 151 -8.71 -19.84 9.67
CA PRO A 151 -8.96 -20.75 8.54
C PRO A 151 -9.04 -22.23 8.91
N GLN A 152 -8.58 -22.63 10.09
CA GLN A 152 -8.67 -24.03 10.57
C GLN A 152 -10.01 -24.32 11.23
N THR A 153 -10.53 -23.35 12.02
CA THR A 153 -11.78 -23.51 12.74
C THR A 153 -12.99 -22.96 12.00
N LEU A 154 -12.75 -22.16 10.96
CA LEU A 154 -13.75 -21.40 10.18
C LEU A 154 -14.62 -20.48 11.05
N LYS A 155 -14.09 -20.03 12.19
CA LYS A 155 -14.75 -19.04 13.05
C LYS A 155 -14.25 -17.66 12.70
N HIS A 156 -15.17 -16.72 12.50
CA HIS A 156 -14.83 -15.31 12.32
C HIS A 156 -14.12 -14.78 13.59
N ASN A 157 -13.02 -14.07 13.40
CA ASN A 157 -12.38 -13.31 14.45
C ASN A 157 -13.14 -12.00 14.69
N SER A 158 -13.82 -11.50 13.66
CA SER A 158 -14.71 -10.34 13.70
C SER A 158 -15.78 -10.46 12.62
N GLU A 159 -17.00 -10.09 12.94
CA GLU A 159 -18.10 -10.01 11.97
C GLU A 159 -18.11 -8.70 11.17
N GLY A 160 -17.30 -7.71 11.56
CA GLY A 160 -17.16 -6.43 10.87
C GLY A 160 -16.39 -6.56 9.56
N SER A 161 -16.56 -5.56 8.69
CA SER A 161 -15.80 -5.44 7.44
C SER A 161 -14.64 -4.48 7.61
N ALA A 162 -13.56 -4.71 6.88
CA ALA A 162 -12.50 -3.75 6.61
C ALA A 162 -12.64 -3.31 5.16
N SER A 163 -12.91 -2.02 4.93
CA SER A 163 -13.40 -1.53 3.63
C SER A 163 -12.49 -1.82 2.44
N ASP A 164 -11.16 -1.96 2.65
CA ASP A 164 -10.19 -2.25 1.59
C ASP A 164 -10.45 -3.58 0.89
N GLY A 165 -10.87 -4.61 1.63
CA GLY A 165 -11.17 -5.92 1.05
C GLY A 165 -12.26 -5.85 -0.02
N GLU A 166 -13.36 -5.16 0.26
CA GLU A 166 -14.47 -4.98 -0.67
C GLU A 166 -14.03 -4.19 -1.92
N LEU A 167 -13.18 -3.15 -1.74
CA LEU A 167 -12.68 -2.36 -2.87
C LEU A 167 -11.87 -3.21 -3.85
N TYR A 168 -10.98 -4.04 -3.33
CA TYR A 168 -10.19 -4.96 -4.15
C TYR A 168 -11.05 -6.06 -4.75
N PHE A 169 -11.92 -6.72 -4.00
CA PHE A 169 -12.82 -7.77 -4.53
C PHE A 169 -13.65 -7.26 -5.72
N ILE A 170 -14.20 -6.05 -5.64
CA ILE A 170 -14.96 -5.46 -6.75
C ILE A 170 -14.08 -5.30 -7.99
N THR A 171 -12.91 -4.69 -7.83
CA THR A 171 -12.00 -4.43 -8.95
C THR A 171 -11.47 -5.71 -9.56
N ASP A 172 -11.14 -6.70 -8.73
CA ASP A 172 -10.69 -8.03 -9.14
C ASP A 172 -11.74 -8.76 -9.98
N LEU A 173 -12.98 -8.75 -9.52
CA LEU A 173 -14.11 -9.37 -10.21
C LEU A 173 -14.44 -8.65 -11.52
N LEU A 174 -14.34 -7.32 -11.58
CA LEU A 174 -14.48 -6.58 -12.83
C LEU A 174 -13.35 -6.93 -13.81
N PHE A 175 -12.12 -7.06 -13.33
CA PHE A 175 -10.99 -7.51 -14.14
C PHE A 175 -11.15 -8.96 -14.62
N ALA A 176 -11.61 -9.85 -13.74
CA ALA A 176 -11.90 -11.24 -14.08
C ALA A 176 -12.99 -11.33 -15.16
N SER A 177 -14.05 -10.55 -15.02
CA SER A 177 -15.09 -10.41 -16.04
C SER A 177 -14.54 -9.97 -17.40
N ASN A 178 -13.66 -8.95 -17.37
CA ASN A 178 -13.04 -8.43 -18.57
C ASN A 178 -12.05 -9.41 -19.21
N ARG A 179 -11.35 -10.22 -18.42
CA ARG A 179 -10.30 -11.13 -18.88
C ARG A 179 -10.84 -12.49 -19.32
N TRP A 180 -11.78 -13.04 -18.56
CA TRP A 180 -12.24 -14.43 -18.74
C TRP A 180 -13.72 -14.55 -19.13
N GLY A 181 -14.46 -13.43 -19.11
CA GLY A 181 -15.91 -13.43 -19.36
C GLY A 181 -16.71 -13.94 -18.16
N ASN A 182 -18.03 -14.08 -18.34
CA ASN A 182 -18.97 -14.36 -17.26
C ASN A 182 -19.64 -15.76 -17.35
N ASN A 183 -19.31 -16.54 -18.39
CA ASN A 183 -19.88 -17.88 -18.63
C ASN A 183 -18.88 -18.99 -18.26
N THR A 184 -18.20 -18.87 -17.11
CA THR A 184 -17.07 -19.73 -16.73
C THR A 184 -17.30 -20.50 -15.41
N GLY A 185 -18.56 -20.69 -15.03
CA GLY A 185 -18.94 -21.24 -13.72
C GLY A 185 -19.07 -20.20 -12.61
N ILE A 186 -18.45 -19.03 -12.77
CA ILE A 186 -18.61 -17.82 -11.95
C ILE A 186 -18.99 -16.67 -12.87
N ASN A 187 -20.09 -15.99 -12.57
CA ASN A 187 -20.43 -14.73 -13.20
C ASN A 187 -19.77 -13.58 -12.45
N TYR A 188 -18.50 -13.30 -12.77
CA TYR A 188 -17.68 -12.30 -12.07
C TYR A 188 -18.33 -10.91 -12.03
N TYR A 189 -18.94 -10.49 -13.14
CA TYR A 189 -19.62 -9.20 -13.19
C TYR A 189 -20.81 -9.14 -12.22
N ALA A 190 -21.63 -10.17 -12.17
CA ALA A 190 -22.75 -10.24 -11.24
C ALA A 190 -22.28 -10.26 -9.78
N GLU A 191 -21.15 -10.93 -9.48
CA GLU A 191 -20.58 -10.93 -8.14
C GLU A 191 -20.04 -9.54 -7.76
N ALA A 192 -19.32 -8.85 -8.65
CA ALA A 192 -18.88 -7.47 -8.42
C ALA A 192 -20.06 -6.55 -8.15
N ARG A 193 -21.13 -6.65 -8.97
CA ARG A 193 -22.35 -5.84 -8.82
C ARG A 193 -23.06 -6.08 -7.50
N ARG A 194 -23.07 -7.33 -7.01
CA ARG A 194 -23.69 -7.65 -5.71
C ARG A 194 -22.98 -6.93 -4.56
N ILE A 195 -21.63 -6.90 -4.57
CA ILE A 195 -20.86 -6.17 -3.55
C ILE A 195 -21.10 -4.66 -3.68
N ILE A 196 -21.03 -4.12 -4.89
CA ILE A 196 -21.30 -2.69 -5.15
C ILE A 196 -22.69 -2.32 -4.62
N ASP A 197 -23.73 -3.07 -4.95
CA ASP A 197 -25.07 -2.75 -4.53
C ASP A 197 -25.22 -2.82 -2.99
N ALA A 198 -24.58 -3.78 -2.32
CA ALA A 198 -24.53 -3.86 -0.86
C ALA A 198 -23.91 -2.62 -0.22
N MET A 199 -22.89 -2.02 -0.85
CA MET A 199 -22.22 -0.80 -0.37
C MET A 199 -23.11 0.46 -0.38
N TRP A 200 -24.27 0.42 -1.05
CA TRP A 200 -25.15 1.58 -1.25
C TRP A 200 -26.45 1.56 -0.46
N VAL A 201 -26.86 0.39 0.03
CA VAL A 201 -28.20 0.18 0.61
C VAL A 201 -28.21 0.18 2.14
N LYS A 202 -27.05 0.35 2.78
CA LYS A 202 -26.97 0.40 4.24
C LYS A 202 -27.33 1.81 4.74
N ASP A 203 -28.32 1.89 5.59
CA ASP A 203 -28.90 3.13 6.07
C ASP A 203 -28.44 3.54 7.48
N GLY A 204 -27.50 2.79 8.06
CA GLY A 204 -27.05 2.97 9.44
C GLY A 204 -27.90 2.25 10.47
N SER A 205 -29.00 1.63 10.09
CA SER A 205 -29.79 0.79 10.99
C SER A 205 -28.95 -0.39 11.48
N ASN A 206 -29.20 -0.84 12.71
CA ASN A 206 -28.37 -1.88 13.35
C ASN A 206 -26.87 -1.56 13.41
N GLY A 207 -26.49 -0.28 13.27
CA GLY A 207 -25.11 0.18 13.34
C GLY A 207 -24.26 -0.12 12.10
N ILE A 208 -24.87 -0.59 10.99
CA ILE A 208 -24.16 -0.91 9.74
C ILE A 208 -24.42 0.21 8.72
N THR A 209 -23.33 0.75 8.19
CA THR A 209 -23.33 1.90 7.28
C THR A 209 -22.84 1.51 5.88
N ASN A 210 -22.93 2.43 4.93
CA ASN A 210 -22.27 2.27 3.64
C ASN A 210 -20.73 2.34 3.80
N ILE A 211 -20.00 1.69 2.91
CA ILE A 211 -18.54 1.82 2.83
C ILE A 211 -18.12 3.23 2.36
N PHE A 212 -18.91 3.84 1.48
CA PHE A 212 -18.72 5.27 1.17
C PHE A 212 -19.41 6.16 2.21
N ASN A 213 -18.65 7.09 2.77
CA ASN A 213 -19.26 8.29 3.33
C ASN A 213 -19.69 9.19 2.16
N LYS A 214 -21.01 9.25 1.90
CA LYS A 214 -21.54 9.93 0.71
C LYS A 214 -21.38 11.44 0.74
N GLU A 215 -21.32 12.04 1.93
CA GLU A 215 -21.10 13.47 2.13
C GLU A 215 -19.68 13.86 1.76
N HIS A 216 -18.70 13.10 2.28
CA HIS A 216 -17.27 13.32 2.02
C HIS A 216 -16.79 12.72 0.71
N LYS A 217 -17.56 11.82 0.07
CA LYS A 217 -17.15 11.03 -1.09
C LYS A 217 -15.83 10.28 -0.86
N GLN A 218 -15.69 9.76 0.36
CA GLN A 218 -14.50 9.04 0.84
C GLN A 218 -14.90 7.67 1.39
N ILE A 219 -13.92 6.77 1.42
CA ILE A 219 -14.07 5.44 1.99
C ILE A 219 -13.98 5.54 3.51
N THR A 220 -14.88 4.87 4.21
CA THR A 220 -14.86 4.75 5.67
C THR A 220 -13.81 3.70 6.09
N PHE A 221 -13.25 3.81 7.31
CA PHE A 221 -12.36 2.79 7.82
C PHE A 221 -13.07 1.44 7.94
N THR A 222 -14.19 1.41 8.69
CA THR A 222 -15.11 0.28 8.71
C THR A 222 -16.55 0.78 8.49
N PRO A 223 -17.43 0.00 7.81
CA PRO A 223 -18.78 0.43 7.50
C PRO A 223 -19.73 0.18 8.68
N ASP A 224 -19.43 0.78 9.82
CA ASP A 224 -20.20 0.70 11.05
C ASP A 224 -20.06 2.00 11.87
N THR A 225 -20.76 2.08 12.99
CA THR A 225 -20.73 3.27 13.87
C THR A 225 -19.33 3.60 14.40
N PHE A 226 -18.43 2.64 14.45
CA PHE A 226 -17.04 2.84 14.92
C PHE A 226 -16.20 3.56 13.85
N GLY A 227 -16.17 3.07 12.61
CA GLY A 227 -15.26 3.52 11.56
C GLY A 227 -15.85 4.45 10.51
N TYR A 228 -17.17 4.77 10.59
CA TYR A 228 -17.84 5.50 9.52
C TYR A 228 -17.37 6.95 9.33
N ASN A 229 -16.83 7.58 10.37
CA ASN A 229 -16.47 9.01 10.36
C ASN A 229 -14.97 9.28 10.20
N TRP A 230 -14.18 8.27 9.88
CA TRP A 230 -12.76 8.37 9.66
C TRP A 230 -12.28 7.31 8.67
N THR A 231 -11.01 7.35 8.29
CA THR A 231 -10.50 6.55 7.18
C THR A 231 -9.05 6.12 7.38
N ASP A 232 -8.61 5.23 6.50
CA ASP A 232 -7.22 4.86 6.26
C ASP A 232 -6.78 5.45 4.90
N PRO A 233 -5.69 6.22 4.81
CA PRO A 233 -5.20 6.76 3.55
C PRO A 233 -4.97 5.71 2.46
N SER A 234 -4.63 4.47 2.83
CA SER A 234 -4.41 3.39 1.87
C SER A 234 -5.70 2.87 1.20
N TYR A 235 -6.88 3.19 1.77
CA TYR A 235 -8.17 2.85 1.17
C TYR A 235 -8.60 3.81 0.06
N HIS A 236 -7.88 4.93 -0.10
CA HIS A 236 -8.13 5.89 -1.17
C HIS A 236 -7.43 5.44 -2.46
N LEU A 237 -8.21 4.76 -3.31
CA LEU A 237 -7.76 4.12 -4.55
C LEU A 237 -8.36 4.82 -5.77
N PRO A 238 -7.91 6.05 -6.12
CA PRO A 238 -8.52 6.83 -7.20
C PRO A 238 -8.55 6.06 -8.53
N ALA A 239 -7.54 5.24 -8.82
CA ALA A 239 -7.50 4.41 -10.01
C ALA A 239 -8.65 3.39 -10.06
N PHE A 240 -9.04 2.81 -8.93
CA PHE A 240 -10.18 1.88 -8.88
C PHE A 240 -11.50 2.60 -9.13
N PHE A 241 -11.69 3.77 -8.57
CA PHE A 241 -12.92 4.56 -8.76
C PHE A 241 -13.07 5.02 -10.22
N GLU A 242 -11.98 5.38 -10.90
CA GLU A 242 -11.99 5.62 -12.34
C GLU A 242 -12.46 4.39 -13.13
N LEU A 243 -11.97 3.20 -12.76
CA LEU A 243 -12.39 1.95 -13.41
C LEU A 243 -13.84 1.59 -13.10
N TRP A 244 -14.32 1.86 -11.90
CA TRP A 244 -15.73 1.61 -11.56
C TRP A 244 -16.66 2.54 -12.35
N ALA A 245 -16.25 3.79 -12.56
CA ALA A 245 -16.98 4.70 -13.45
C ALA A 245 -17.10 4.17 -14.88
N GLU A 246 -16.12 3.37 -15.33
CA GLU A 246 -16.13 2.80 -16.68
C GLU A 246 -16.80 1.41 -16.77
N TYR A 247 -16.64 0.57 -15.72
CA TYR A 247 -16.98 -0.85 -15.80
C TYR A 247 -18.20 -1.26 -14.97
N ALA A 248 -18.55 -0.57 -13.90
CA ALA A 248 -19.65 -0.98 -13.04
C ALA A 248 -21.03 -0.87 -13.72
N LYS A 249 -21.24 0.11 -14.58
CA LYS A 249 -22.50 0.33 -15.33
C LYS A 249 -23.73 0.31 -14.42
N ASP A 250 -23.67 1.04 -13.32
CA ASP A 250 -24.67 1.02 -12.25
C ASP A 250 -25.43 2.36 -12.09
N GLY A 251 -25.13 3.33 -12.96
CA GLY A 251 -25.72 4.67 -12.94
C GLY A 251 -25.07 5.62 -11.93
N ARG A 252 -23.92 5.21 -11.34
CA ARG A 252 -23.18 6.01 -10.34
C ARG A 252 -21.82 6.50 -10.88
N GLU A 253 -21.64 6.48 -12.20
CA GLU A 253 -20.35 6.77 -12.86
C GLU A 253 -19.78 8.13 -12.43
N GLN A 254 -20.62 9.15 -12.33
CA GLN A 254 -20.18 10.48 -11.90
C GLN A 254 -19.74 10.50 -10.43
N PHE A 255 -20.44 9.78 -9.56
CA PHE A 255 -20.04 9.69 -8.15
C PHE A 255 -18.67 9.04 -8.00
N TYR A 256 -18.37 7.99 -8.77
CA TYR A 256 -17.04 7.34 -8.73
C TYR A 256 -15.95 8.28 -9.25
N ARG A 257 -16.21 9.06 -10.31
CA ARG A 257 -15.26 10.09 -10.76
C ARG A 257 -15.00 11.14 -9.68
N ASP A 258 -16.05 11.59 -9.02
CA ASP A 258 -15.93 12.54 -7.90
C ASP A 258 -15.14 11.94 -6.73
N CYS A 259 -15.34 10.63 -6.43
CA CYS A 259 -14.54 9.92 -5.41
C CYS A 259 -13.07 9.82 -5.82
N ALA A 260 -12.77 9.58 -7.10
CA ALA A 260 -11.39 9.54 -7.59
C ALA A 260 -10.69 10.89 -7.41
N ASP A 261 -11.34 11.99 -7.77
CA ASP A 261 -10.81 13.33 -7.60
C ASP A 261 -10.68 13.70 -6.12
N THR A 262 -11.68 13.35 -5.30
CA THR A 262 -11.64 13.55 -3.84
C THR A 262 -10.49 12.76 -3.20
N ALA A 263 -10.27 11.52 -3.62
CA ALA A 263 -9.18 10.68 -3.12
C ALA A 263 -7.81 11.28 -3.43
N ARG A 264 -7.59 11.82 -4.64
CA ARG A 264 -6.36 12.53 -4.99
C ARG A 264 -6.15 13.74 -4.07
N MET A 265 -7.16 14.61 -3.94
CA MET A 265 -7.10 15.80 -3.08
C MET A 265 -6.97 15.46 -1.58
N PHE A 266 -7.52 14.34 -1.15
CA PHE A 266 -7.34 13.84 0.21
C PHE A 266 -5.88 13.44 0.45
N LEU A 267 -5.26 12.70 -0.46
CA LEU A 267 -3.85 12.28 -0.34
C LEU A 267 -2.89 13.48 -0.25
N HIS A 268 -3.19 14.62 -0.92
CA HIS A 268 -2.44 15.85 -0.75
C HIS A 268 -2.39 16.33 0.71
N ARG A 269 -3.49 16.14 1.45
CA ARG A 269 -3.62 16.59 2.85
C ARG A 269 -3.11 15.55 3.84
N ALA A 270 -3.24 14.26 3.51
CA ALA A 270 -2.85 13.17 4.38
C ALA A 270 -1.33 12.92 4.40
N CYS A 271 -0.64 13.21 3.28
CA CYS A 271 0.80 13.05 3.18
C CYS A 271 1.53 14.29 3.68
N HIS A 272 2.53 14.09 4.55
CA HIS A 272 3.33 15.16 5.13
C HIS A 272 4.14 15.90 4.04
N PRO A 273 4.10 17.24 3.97
CA PRO A 273 4.62 17.99 2.81
C PRO A 273 6.15 17.96 2.67
N VAL A 274 6.88 17.50 3.68
CA VAL A 274 8.35 17.43 3.65
C VAL A 274 8.84 15.98 3.52
N THR A 275 8.25 15.06 4.30
CA THR A 275 8.71 13.66 4.34
C THR A 275 7.97 12.75 3.36
N GLY A 276 6.80 13.14 2.88
CA GLY A 276 5.90 12.27 2.12
C GLY A 276 5.22 11.17 2.95
N LEU A 277 5.48 11.11 4.25
CA LEU A 277 4.88 10.12 5.14
C LEU A 277 3.41 10.45 5.42
N ASN A 278 2.59 9.43 5.60
CA ASN A 278 1.19 9.55 6.04
C ASN A 278 0.94 8.70 7.27
N SER A 279 -0.05 9.07 8.08
CA SER A 279 -0.49 8.21 9.18
C SER A 279 -1.20 6.98 8.64
N ASP A 280 -1.11 5.87 9.38
CA ASP A 280 -1.93 4.69 9.19
C ASP A 280 -3.43 5.00 9.22
N TYR A 281 -3.86 5.87 10.14
CA TYR A 281 -5.26 6.33 10.20
C TYR A 281 -5.36 7.84 10.18
N THR A 282 -6.45 8.38 9.60
CA THR A 282 -6.70 9.81 9.49
C THR A 282 -8.19 10.14 9.62
N GLU A 283 -8.47 11.38 9.98
CA GLU A 283 -9.78 11.98 9.73
C GLU A 283 -9.98 12.21 8.22
N PHE A 284 -11.20 12.40 7.76
CA PHE A 284 -11.49 12.72 6.34
C PHE A 284 -10.84 14.03 5.86
N SER A 285 -10.42 14.88 6.79
CA SER A 285 -9.60 16.07 6.48
C SER A 285 -8.17 15.76 6.05
N GLY A 286 -7.68 14.53 6.33
CA GLY A 286 -6.28 14.13 6.20
C GLY A 286 -5.48 14.29 7.49
N ALA A 287 -6.05 14.85 8.56
CA ALA A 287 -5.37 14.97 9.85
C ALA A 287 -5.10 13.59 10.45
N PRO A 288 -3.88 13.35 10.99
CA PRO A 288 -3.54 12.08 11.64
C PRO A 288 -4.49 11.72 12.78
N LYS A 289 -4.88 10.46 12.86
CA LYS A 289 -5.80 9.95 13.87
C LYS A 289 -5.16 8.87 14.72
N SER A 290 -5.04 9.14 16.02
CA SER A 290 -4.75 8.09 17.01
C SER A 290 -6.02 7.32 17.37
N THR A 291 -5.87 6.03 17.60
CA THR A 291 -6.92 5.18 18.14
C THR A 291 -6.68 4.92 19.63
N PRO A 292 -7.66 4.37 20.37
CA PRO A 292 -7.44 4.04 21.78
C PRO A 292 -6.31 3.04 22.05
N TRP A 293 -5.92 2.27 21.04
CA TRP A 293 -4.89 1.22 21.15
C TRP A 293 -3.57 1.59 20.49
N MET A 294 -3.50 2.68 19.72
CA MET A 294 -2.32 3.00 18.93
C MET A 294 -2.24 4.49 18.60
N PRO A 295 -1.09 5.16 18.83
CA PRO A 295 -0.84 6.51 18.34
C PRO A 295 -0.69 6.52 16.82
N ALA A 296 -1.04 7.65 16.20
CA ALA A 296 -0.88 7.87 14.76
C ALA A 296 0.61 7.85 14.37
N ALA A 297 0.96 7.10 13.35
CA ALA A 297 2.32 7.04 12.77
C ALA A 297 2.29 6.47 11.35
N PHE A 298 3.42 6.59 10.66
CA PHE A 298 3.67 5.89 9.42
C PHE A 298 4.13 4.47 9.72
N ARG A 299 3.33 3.46 9.36
CA ARG A 299 3.63 2.04 9.54
C ARG A 299 2.66 1.18 8.73
N TYR A 300 2.98 -0.08 8.46
CA TYR A 300 2.14 -1.10 7.78
C TYR A 300 1.17 -0.54 6.72
N ASP A 301 -0.08 -0.20 7.08
CA ASP A 301 -1.11 0.28 6.15
C ASP A 301 -0.63 1.48 5.35
N SER A 302 0.14 2.36 5.98
CA SER A 302 0.75 3.51 5.31
C SER A 302 1.71 3.14 4.18
N TRP A 303 2.35 1.95 4.23
CA TRP A 303 3.29 1.53 3.18
C TRP A 303 2.60 1.27 1.85
N ARG A 304 1.29 1.01 1.85
CA ARG A 304 0.49 0.83 0.62
C ARG A 304 0.32 2.12 -0.17
N VAL A 305 0.34 3.28 0.50
CA VAL A 305 0.06 4.57 -0.13
C VAL A 305 1.01 4.91 -1.28
N PRO A 306 2.35 4.75 -1.17
CA PRO A 306 3.26 4.99 -2.29
C PRO A 306 2.93 4.16 -3.53
N MET A 307 2.58 2.88 -3.33
CA MET A 307 2.20 1.98 -4.41
C MET A 307 0.86 2.35 -5.03
N ASN A 308 -0.12 2.76 -4.22
CA ASN A 308 -1.45 3.17 -4.68
C ASN A 308 -1.39 4.46 -5.52
N ILE A 309 -0.57 5.43 -5.09
CA ILE A 309 -0.32 6.66 -5.86
C ILE A 309 0.40 6.33 -7.17
N ALA A 310 1.39 5.42 -7.13
CA ALA A 310 2.10 4.96 -8.32
C ALA A 310 1.18 4.24 -9.31
N MET A 311 0.22 3.47 -8.82
CA MET A 311 -0.82 2.84 -9.64
C MET A 311 -1.68 3.88 -10.35
N ASP A 312 -2.19 4.88 -9.63
CA ASP A 312 -3.00 5.96 -10.24
C ASP A 312 -2.20 6.75 -11.28
N TYR A 313 -0.93 7.04 -10.98
CA TYR A 313 -0.03 7.67 -11.94
C TYR A 313 0.18 6.79 -13.20
N SER A 314 0.50 5.52 -13.00
CA SER A 314 0.73 4.57 -14.10
C SER A 314 -0.50 4.43 -14.99
N TRP A 315 -1.69 4.36 -14.40
CA TRP A 315 -2.93 4.09 -15.12
C TRP A 315 -3.57 5.34 -15.69
N PHE A 316 -3.63 6.46 -14.97
CA PHE A 316 -4.39 7.64 -15.35
C PHE A 316 -3.58 8.94 -15.42
N ALA A 317 -2.56 9.13 -14.60
CA ALA A 317 -1.71 10.33 -14.51
C ALA A 317 -2.50 11.66 -14.44
N LYS A 318 -3.64 11.67 -13.74
CA LYS A 318 -4.52 12.85 -13.66
C LYS A 318 -4.01 13.92 -12.68
N ASP A 319 -3.16 13.54 -11.73
CA ASP A 319 -2.59 14.42 -10.70
C ASP A 319 -1.06 14.42 -10.70
N LYS A 320 -0.48 14.33 -11.87
CA LYS A 320 0.95 14.02 -12.08
C LYS A 320 1.93 14.98 -11.39
N ALA A 321 1.61 16.26 -11.30
CA ALA A 321 2.52 17.24 -10.71
C ALA A 321 2.73 16.96 -9.21
N TRP A 322 1.65 16.77 -8.49
CA TRP A 322 1.71 16.43 -7.08
C TRP A 322 2.28 15.01 -6.86
N GLN A 323 1.88 14.03 -7.67
CA GLN A 323 2.37 12.66 -7.56
C GLN A 323 3.89 12.57 -7.75
N GLN A 324 4.47 13.36 -8.67
CA GLN A 324 5.92 13.46 -8.84
C GLN A 324 6.61 14.14 -7.65
N ASP A 325 5.98 15.17 -7.09
CA ASP A 325 6.46 15.88 -5.90
C ASP A 325 6.42 14.99 -4.65
N TYR A 326 5.33 14.24 -4.49
CA TYR A 326 5.18 13.23 -3.45
C TYR A 326 6.30 12.17 -3.53
N ALA A 327 6.52 11.58 -4.72
CA ALA A 327 7.58 10.60 -4.91
C ALA A 327 8.97 11.17 -4.56
N ARG A 328 9.22 12.44 -4.91
CA ARG A 328 10.45 13.15 -4.55
C ARG A 328 10.58 13.26 -3.03
N HIS A 329 9.57 13.76 -2.33
CA HIS A 329 9.61 13.96 -0.87
C HIS A 329 9.85 12.63 -0.14
N LEU A 330 9.08 11.59 -0.46
CA LEU A 330 9.22 10.29 0.15
C LEU A 330 10.62 9.69 -0.09
N GLN A 331 11.10 9.72 -1.33
CA GLN A 331 12.41 9.15 -1.68
C GLN A 331 13.57 10.02 -1.15
N ASP A 332 13.42 11.33 -1.05
CA ASP A 332 14.39 12.22 -0.39
C ASP A 332 14.51 11.86 1.09
N PHE A 333 13.38 11.72 1.77
CA PHE A 333 13.34 11.35 3.18
C PHE A 333 13.98 9.98 3.44
N LEU A 334 13.49 8.94 2.77
CA LEU A 334 13.99 7.56 2.97
C LEU A 334 15.46 7.43 2.58
N SER A 335 15.89 8.09 1.48
CA SER A 335 17.30 8.11 1.09
C SER A 335 18.17 8.83 2.12
N GLY A 336 17.66 9.88 2.76
CA GLY A 336 18.33 10.59 3.86
C GLY A 336 18.52 9.72 5.10
N LYS A 337 17.63 8.74 5.35
CA LYS A 337 17.79 7.73 6.40
C LYS A 337 18.71 6.57 6.01
N GLY A 338 19.10 6.50 4.73
CA GLY A 338 19.93 5.44 4.17
C GLY A 338 19.12 4.43 3.37
N ILE A 339 19.41 4.33 2.05
CA ILE A 339 18.62 3.52 1.10
C ILE A 339 18.52 2.03 1.48
N ASN A 340 19.49 1.50 2.19
CA ASN A 340 19.55 0.09 2.60
C ASN A 340 19.33 -0.08 4.11
N THR A 341 18.94 0.98 4.83
CA THR A 341 18.89 0.97 6.30
C THR A 341 17.74 1.77 6.90
N PHE A 342 16.91 2.44 6.09
CA PHE A 342 15.76 3.15 6.64
C PHE A 342 14.83 2.18 7.37
N GLU A 343 14.24 2.67 8.44
CA GLU A 343 13.34 1.89 9.27
C GLU A 343 11.94 1.79 8.66
N ASP A 344 11.15 0.87 9.17
CA ASP A 344 9.80 0.58 8.68
C ASP A 344 8.70 1.42 9.34
N GLN A 345 9.02 2.15 10.42
CA GLN A 345 8.05 2.98 11.13
C GLN A 345 8.66 4.33 11.53
N TYR A 346 7.86 5.38 11.36
CA TYR A 346 8.23 6.76 11.67
C TYR A 346 7.04 7.57 12.19
N ASN A 347 7.29 8.56 13.02
CA ASN A 347 6.40 9.70 13.16
C ASN A 347 6.41 10.51 11.85
N LEU A 348 5.38 11.32 11.59
CA LEU A 348 5.25 12.01 10.30
C LEU A 348 6.35 13.05 10.06
N ASP A 349 6.95 13.59 11.13
CA ASP A 349 8.11 14.49 11.05
C ASP A 349 9.43 13.77 10.74
N GLY A 350 9.41 12.45 10.66
CA GLY A 350 10.56 11.60 10.38
C GLY A 350 11.40 11.20 11.60
N SER A 351 10.95 11.50 12.81
CA SER A 351 11.50 10.92 14.03
C SER A 351 11.05 9.45 14.22
N LEU A 352 11.78 8.68 15.03
CA LEU A 352 11.38 7.32 15.35
C LEU A 352 10.21 7.32 16.34
N PRO A 353 9.22 6.41 16.22
CA PRO A 353 8.10 6.36 17.13
C PRO A 353 8.46 5.67 18.44
N ASP A 354 7.87 6.14 19.56
CA ASP A 354 7.99 5.47 20.86
C ASP A 354 7.22 4.14 20.90
N TYR A 355 6.13 4.04 20.10
CA TYR A 355 5.31 2.84 19.97
C TYR A 355 5.62 2.12 18.67
N ILE A 356 6.14 0.89 18.79
CA ILE A 356 6.45 0.01 17.65
C ILE A 356 5.36 -1.05 17.55
N LEU A 357 4.73 -1.14 16.37
CA LEU A 357 3.77 -2.18 16.03
C LEU A 357 4.46 -3.25 15.19
N GLN A 358 4.34 -4.52 15.60
CA GLN A 358 4.80 -5.65 14.77
C GLN A 358 3.93 -6.90 14.99
N ALA A 359 3.69 -7.63 13.91
CA ALA A 359 3.03 -8.92 13.93
C ALA A 359 3.84 -9.94 14.77
N GLY A 360 3.16 -10.87 15.42
CA GLY A 360 3.79 -11.92 16.20
C GLY A 360 4.50 -11.46 17.49
N GLY A 361 4.23 -10.23 17.95
CA GLY A 361 4.72 -9.71 19.24
C GLY A 361 6.17 -9.21 19.22
N TYR A 362 6.85 -9.17 18.10
CA TYR A 362 8.16 -8.54 17.95
C TYR A 362 8.04 -7.02 18.11
N LYS A 363 9.04 -6.39 18.76
CA LYS A 363 9.09 -4.94 18.97
C LYS A 363 10.46 -4.39 18.55
N LYS A 364 10.74 -4.46 17.26
CA LYS A 364 12.00 -3.99 16.70
C LYS A 364 11.75 -3.34 15.34
N LEU A 365 12.25 -2.13 15.16
CA LEU A 365 12.28 -1.48 13.84
C LEU A 365 13.15 -2.28 12.88
N ARG A 366 12.79 -2.28 11.62
CA ARG A 366 13.44 -3.08 10.57
C ARG A 366 13.55 -2.27 9.28
N HIS A 367 14.44 -2.71 8.42
CA HIS A 367 14.43 -2.33 7.01
C HIS A 367 13.50 -3.29 6.27
N SER A 368 12.16 -3.06 6.41
CA SER A 368 11.16 -3.99 5.90
C SER A 368 11.16 -4.05 4.36
N ILE A 369 11.13 -5.28 3.83
CA ILE A 369 11.06 -5.50 2.38
C ILE A 369 9.77 -4.97 1.77
N GLY A 370 8.66 -4.96 2.51
CA GLY A 370 7.39 -4.39 2.07
C GLY A 370 7.50 -2.88 1.82
N LEU A 371 8.12 -2.14 2.75
CA LEU A 371 8.35 -0.71 2.57
C LEU A 371 9.41 -0.42 1.48
N VAL A 372 10.49 -1.21 1.41
CA VAL A 372 11.48 -1.11 0.31
C VAL A 372 10.78 -1.24 -1.04
N ALA A 373 9.89 -2.20 -1.15
CA ALA A 373 9.17 -2.50 -2.38
C ALA A 373 8.21 -1.37 -2.78
N THR A 374 7.38 -0.90 -1.86
CA THR A 374 6.41 0.17 -2.16
C THR A 374 7.08 1.53 -2.39
N ALA A 375 8.17 1.84 -1.69
CA ALA A 375 9.00 3.01 -1.96
C ALA A 375 9.66 2.95 -3.36
N ALA A 376 10.02 1.74 -3.82
CA ALA A 376 10.50 1.54 -5.19
C ALA A 376 9.37 1.75 -6.22
N SER A 377 8.13 1.37 -5.92
CA SER A 377 6.98 1.65 -6.79
C SER A 377 6.78 3.14 -7.05
N ALA A 378 7.10 4.00 -6.08
CA ALA A 378 7.08 5.45 -6.26
C ALA A 378 8.05 5.93 -7.37
N SER A 379 9.05 5.14 -7.76
CA SER A 379 9.95 5.48 -8.87
C SER A 379 9.25 5.55 -10.23
N ILE A 380 8.06 4.97 -10.39
CA ILE A 380 7.23 5.14 -11.61
C ILE A 380 6.94 6.63 -11.86
N MET A 381 6.81 7.41 -10.80
CA MET A 381 6.58 8.86 -10.80
C MET A 381 7.90 9.65 -10.71
N GLY A 382 9.02 8.97 -10.47
CA GLY A 382 10.31 9.56 -10.15
C GLY A 382 10.84 10.50 -11.21
N THR A 383 11.45 11.62 -10.79
CA THR A 383 12.07 12.63 -11.65
C THR A 383 13.56 12.84 -11.35
N GLN A 384 14.09 12.13 -10.36
CA GLN A 384 15.45 12.30 -9.86
C GLN A 384 16.33 11.10 -10.20
N GLU A 385 17.65 11.29 -10.15
CA GLU A 385 18.64 10.21 -10.33
C GLU A 385 18.55 9.18 -9.20
N LYS A 386 18.29 9.63 -7.96
CA LYS A 386 18.16 8.74 -6.79
C LYS A 386 17.01 7.73 -6.91
N SER A 387 15.98 8.01 -7.71
CA SER A 387 14.87 7.08 -7.93
C SER A 387 15.34 5.73 -8.47
N TRP A 388 16.42 5.69 -9.25
CA TRP A 388 17.02 4.45 -9.73
C TRP A 388 17.55 3.56 -8.61
N ARG A 389 18.05 4.16 -7.53
CA ARG A 389 18.56 3.40 -6.38
C ARG A 389 17.46 2.65 -5.65
N PHE A 390 16.24 3.17 -5.61
CA PHE A 390 15.08 2.44 -5.09
C PHE A 390 14.70 1.28 -5.99
N VAL A 391 14.78 1.46 -7.30
CA VAL A 391 14.59 0.38 -8.28
C VAL A 391 15.62 -0.73 -8.06
N ASP A 392 16.91 -0.38 -7.91
CA ASP A 392 17.97 -1.34 -7.64
C ASP A 392 17.83 -2.01 -6.27
N ALA A 393 17.37 -1.28 -5.25
CA ALA A 393 17.10 -1.84 -3.93
C ALA A 393 16.02 -2.94 -4.01
N LEU A 394 14.91 -2.69 -4.70
CA LEU A 394 13.89 -3.72 -4.93
C LEU A 394 14.42 -4.87 -5.81
N TRP A 395 15.23 -4.56 -6.84
CA TRP A 395 15.81 -5.60 -7.67
C TRP A 395 16.68 -6.57 -6.87
N ASN A 396 17.47 -6.05 -5.93
CA ASN A 396 18.37 -6.85 -5.10
C ASN A 396 17.68 -7.45 -3.86
N ALA A 397 16.48 -6.98 -3.52
CA ALA A 397 15.75 -7.48 -2.37
C ALA A 397 15.36 -8.96 -2.53
N LYS A 398 15.40 -9.69 -1.40
CA LYS A 398 15.04 -11.09 -1.31
C LYS A 398 13.99 -11.28 -0.23
N LEU A 399 12.95 -12.01 -0.54
CA LEU A 399 11.93 -12.39 0.42
C LEU A 399 12.45 -13.60 1.23
N GLU A 400 13.14 -13.32 2.33
CA GLU A 400 13.75 -14.32 3.20
C GLU A 400 13.72 -13.84 4.66
N PRO A 401 13.84 -14.75 5.65
CA PRO A 401 13.91 -14.37 7.07
C PRO A 401 15.04 -13.39 7.36
N TYR A 402 14.78 -12.41 8.22
CA TYR A 402 15.79 -11.51 8.75
C TYR A 402 16.81 -12.27 9.64
N SER A 403 17.94 -11.67 9.92
CA SER A 403 19.03 -12.29 10.70
C SER A 403 18.63 -12.73 12.11
N ASP A 404 17.56 -12.18 12.66
CA ASP A 404 16.99 -12.56 13.96
C ASP A 404 15.85 -13.59 13.85
N GLY A 405 15.62 -14.14 12.64
CA GLY A 405 14.59 -15.16 12.38
C GLY A 405 13.19 -14.60 12.18
N TYR A 406 12.96 -13.29 12.29
CA TYR A 406 11.67 -12.69 11.91
C TYR A 406 11.45 -12.86 10.42
N PHE A 407 10.25 -13.22 10.03
CA PHE A 407 9.84 -13.34 8.64
C PHE A 407 8.35 -13.05 8.50
N ASP A 408 7.99 -12.12 7.65
CA ASP A 408 6.61 -11.78 7.33
C ASP A 408 6.34 -12.00 5.84
N PRO A 409 6.08 -13.24 5.42
CA PRO A 409 5.81 -13.54 4.02
C PRO A 409 4.44 -13.06 3.57
N TYR A 410 3.53 -12.71 4.50
CA TYR A 410 2.21 -12.22 4.18
C TYR A 410 2.29 -10.75 3.73
N TYR A 411 2.57 -9.83 4.64
CA TYR A 411 2.51 -8.42 4.31
C TYR A 411 3.71 -7.98 3.46
N ASP A 412 4.93 -8.29 3.89
CA ASP A 412 6.14 -8.04 3.11
C ASP A 412 6.09 -8.75 1.75
N GLY A 413 5.67 -10.01 1.71
CA GLY A 413 5.64 -10.81 0.49
C GLY A 413 4.63 -10.33 -0.54
N LEU A 414 3.41 -9.98 -0.11
CA LEU A 414 2.37 -9.47 -1.01
C LEU A 414 2.76 -8.11 -1.58
N LEU A 415 3.24 -7.16 -0.75
CA LEU A 415 3.68 -5.85 -1.21
C LEU A 415 4.93 -5.95 -2.13
N TYR A 416 5.85 -6.86 -1.82
CA TYR A 416 7.00 -7.16 -2.68
C TYR A 416 6.55 -7.62 -4.07
N LEU A 417 5.64 -8.59 -4.16
CA LEU A 417 5.16 -9.13 -5.43
C LEU A 417 4.39 -8.06 -6.24
N PHE A 418 3.51 -7.28 -5.58
CA PHE A 418 2.84 -6.16 -6.22
C PHE A 418 3.84 -5.17 -6.83
N SER A 419 4.87 -4.80 -6.08
CA SER A 419 5.86 -3.82 -6.52
C SER A 419 6.71 -4.36 -7.68
N ILE A 420 7.04 -5.66 -7.69
CA ILE A 420 7.67 -6.30 -8.86
C ILE A 420 6.75 -6.22 -10.08
N MET A 421 5.44 -6.48 -9.94
CA MET A 421 4.48 -6.34 -11.04
C MET A 421 4.38 -4.89 -11.53
N HIS A 422 4.39 -3.92 -10.62
CA HIS A 422 4.39 -2.50 -10.98
C HIS A 422 5.62 -2.12 -11.82
N LEU A 423 6.82 -2.44 -11.32
CA LEU A 423 8.06 -2.02 -11.97
C LEU A 423 8.39 -2.81 -13.23
N SER A 424 7.86 -4.02 -13.37
CA SER A 424 7.97 -4.81 -14.60
C SER A 424 6.91 -4.47 -15.67
N GLY A 425 5.96 -3.58 -15.35
CA GLY A 425 4.85 -3.22 -16.26
C GLY A 425 3.75 -4.29 -16.36
N ASN A 426 3.71 -5.23 -15.41
CA ASN A 426 2.73 -6.32 -15.37
C ASN A 426 1.52 -6.04 -14.48
N TYR A 427 1.44 -4.85 -13.87
CA TYR A 427 0.25 -4.41 -13.14
C TYR A 427 -0.58 -3.48 -14.02
N GLN A 428 -1.63 -4.03 -14.63
CA GLN A 428 -2.27 -3.42 -15.80
C GLN A 428 -3.79 -3.29 -15.63
N ILE A 429 -4.37 -2.29 -16.31
CA ILE A 429 -5.82 -2.22 -16.52
C ILE A 429 -6.22 -3.35 -17.48
N ILE A 430 -7.12 -4.21 -17.03
CA ILE A 430 -7.66 -5.28 -17.84
C ILE A 430 -8.95 -4.77 -18.48
N LYS A 431 -8.88 -4.44 -19.78
CA LYS A 431 -10.02 -3.96 -20.55
C LYS A 431 -10.89 -5.13 -21.02
N PRO A 432 -12.20 -4.91 -21.21
CA PRO A 432 -13.07 -5.93 -21.78
C PRO A 432 -12.53 -6.46 -23.12
N ILE A 433 -12.65 -7.77 -23.33
CA ILE A 433 -12.38 -8.36 -24.65
C ILE A 433 -13.41 -7.76 -25.60
N THR A 434 -12.95 -6.94 -26.55
CA THR A 434 -13.81 -6.49 -27.65
C THR A 434 -14.12 -7.72 -28.50
N SER A 435 -15.38 -8.15 -28.54
CA SER A 435 -15.84 -9.09 -29.57
C SER A 435 -15.63 -8.42 -30.93
N ASN A 436 -14.62 -8.90 -31.68
CA ASN A 436 -14.46 -8.56 -33.06
C ASN A 436 -15.64 -9.08 -33.87
#